data_d190e3b8d0bf0f6e3f4f58c104788637
#
_entry.id   d190e3b8d0bf0f6e3f4f58c104788637
#
_cell.length_a   1.000
_cell.length_b   1.000
_cell.length_c   1.000
_cell.angle_alpha   90.00
_cell.angle_beta   90.00
_cell.angle_gamma   90.00
#
_symmetry.space_group_name_H-M   'P 1'
#
loop_
_entity.id
_entity.type
_entity.pdbx_description
1 polymer ?
#
loop_
_entity_poly.entity_id
_entity_poly.type
_entity_poly.pdbx_seq_one_letter_code
_entity_poly.pdbx_strand_id
1 'polypeptide(L)'
;MLSLRINEILEEKNLTPYWLGKQTGISQNNILKICNGETSTIRFDTIEKICTTLDCSICDLFTSDNPKMKRLLAYAEIKINKSDT
;
A
#
# COMPACT_ATOMS: atom_id res chain seq x y z
N MET A 1 12.68 -8.46 1.27
CA MET A 1 12.67 -7.01 1.27
C MET A 1 11.25 -6.49 1.35
N LEU A 2 11.03 -5.49 2.16
CA LEU A 2 9.69 -4.89 2.30
C LEU A 2 9.35 -4.08 1.05
N SER A 3 8.14 -4.23 0.54
CA SER A 3 7.69 -3.50 -0.64
C SER A 3 6.19 -3.21 -0.55
N LEU A 4 5.67 -2.47 -1.51
CA LEU A 4 4.26 -2.09 -1.56
C LEU A 4 3.53 -2.93 -2.61
N ARG A 5 2.28 -3.34 -2.29
CA ARG A 5 1.45 -4.13 -3.23
C ARG A 5 0.38 -3.27 -3.90
N ILE A 6 0.72 -2.05 -4.26
CA ILE A 6 -0.26 -1.10 -4.80
C ILE A 6 -0.88 -1.62 -6.10
N ASN A 7 -0.06 -2.19 -7.01
CA ASN A 7 -0.57 -2.74 -8.26
C ASN A 7 -1.59 -3.86 -8.03
N GLU A 8 -1.30 -4.75 -7.08
CA GLU A 8 -2.21 -5.85 -6.76
C GLU A 8 -3.55 -5.32 -6.24
N ILE A 9 -3.51 -4.32 -5.36
CA ILE A 9 -4.72 -3.73 -4.80
C ILE A 9 -5.53 -3.03 -5.89
N LEU A 10 -4.86 -2.30 -6.77
CA LEU A 10 -5.53 -1.63 -7.88
C LEU A 10 -6.21 -2.63 -8.81
N GLU A 11 -5.54 -3.73 -9.14
CA GLU A 11 -6.11 -4.78 -9.98
C GLU A 11 -7.33 -5.41 -9.32
N GLU A 12 -7.24 -5.72 -8.04
CA GLU A 12 -8.36 -6.30 -7.29
C GLU A 12 -9.59 -5.40 -7.30
N LYS A 13 -9.40 -4.09 -7.33
CA LYS A 13 -10.48 -3.10 -7.30
C LYS A 13 -10.86 -2.59 -8.69
N ASN A 14 -10.23 -3.10 -9.75
CA ASN A 14 -10.42 -2.63 -11.14
C ASN A 14 -10.10 -1.16 -11.30
N LEU A 15 -9.03 -0.70 -10.65
CA LEU A 15 -8.57 0.68 -10.69
C LEU A 15 -7.21 0.75 -11.38
N THR A 16 -6.82 1.96 -11.81
CA THR A 16 -5.57 2.18 -12.52
C THR A 16 -4.65 3.12 -11.74
N PRO A 17 -3.33 3.07 -11.99
CA PRO A 17 -2.41 4.05 -11.41
C PRO A 17 -2.78 5.49 -11.77
N TYR A 18 -3.31 5.72 -12.96
CA TYR A 18 -3.76 7.04 -13.38
C TYR A 18 -4.88 7.55 -12.47
N TRP A 19 -5.87 6.69 -12.19
CA TRP A 19 -6.96 7.01 -11.27
C TRP A 19 -6.42 7.37 -9.88
N LEU A 20 -5.46 6.58 -9.39
CA LEU A 20 -4.88 6.81 -8.07
C LEU A 20 -4.18 8.16 -7.98
N GLY A 21 -3.43 8.52 -9.02
CA GLY A 21 -2.79 9.84 -9.09
C GLY A 21 -3.79 10.97 -9.08
N LYS A 22 -4.88 10.82 -9.81
CA LYS A 22 -5.95 11.81 -9.85
C LYS A 22 -6.62 12.01 -8.49
N GLN A 23 -6.89 10.91 -7.80
CA GLN A 23 -7.59 10.98 -6.51
C GLN A 23 -6.71 11.49 -5.39
N THR A 24 -5.42 11.19 -5.41
CA THR A 24 -4.49 11.56 -4.34
C THR A 24 -3.80 12.90 -4.58
N GLY A 25 -3.78 13.38 -5.82
CA GLY A 25 -2.99 14.55 -6.19
C GLY A 25 -1.50 14.28 -6.34
N ILE A 26 -1.08 13.03 -6.25
CA ILE A 26 0.31 12.65 -6.44
C ILE A 26 0.62 12.64 -7.94
N SER A 27 1.80 13.12 -8.32
CA SER A 27 2.18 13.17 -9.74
C SER A 27 2.24 11.75 -10.32
N GLN A 28 1.95 11.63 -11.62
CA GLN A 28 1.99 10.34 -12.30
C GLN A 28 3.37 9.69 -12.24
N ASN A 29 4.43 10.50 -12.36
CA ASN A 29 5.79 9.98 -12.24
C ASN A 29 6.01 9.30 -10.89
N ASN A 30 5.57 9.92 -9.80
CA ASN A 30 5.71 9.35 -8.47
C ASN A 30 4.83 8.12 -8.30
N ILE A 31 3.62 8.15 -8.80
CA ILE A 31 2.70 7.00 -8.74
C ILE A 31 3.33 5.80 -9.46
N LEU A 32 3.87 6.00 -10.66
CA LEU A 32 4.50 4.92 -11.42
C LEU A 32 5.71 4.36 -10.72
N LYS A 33 6.55 5.21 -10.12
CA LYS A 33 7.71 4.75 -9.34
C LYS A 33 7.28 3.90 -8.16
N ILE A 34 6.26 4.34 -7.45
CA ILE A 34 5.73 3.60 -6.29
C ILE A 34 5.16 2.26 -6.75
N CYS A 35 4.37 2.26 -7.82
CA CYS A 35 3.75 1.03 -8.35
C CYS A 35 4.79 0.04 -8.85
N ASN A 36 5.88 0.53 -9.43
CA ASN A 36 6.94 -0.32 -9.99
C ASN A 36 7.97 -0.77 -8.98
N GLY A 37 7.83 -0.34 -7.72
CA GLY A 37 8.79 -0.71 -6.68
C GLY A 37 10.12 0.01 -6.78
N GLU A 38 10.18 1.14 -7.46
CA GLU A 38 11.41 1.91 -7.65
C GLU A 38 11.67 2.89 -6.50
N THR A 39 10.75 2.97 -5.54
CA THR A 39 10.85 3.88 -4.40
C THR A 39 11.46 3.17 -3.21
N SER A 40 12.56 3.72 -2.68
CA SER A 40 13.18 3.20 -1.44
C SER A 40 12.69 3.93 -0.20
N THR A 41 12.11 5.11 -0.36
CA THR A 41 11.53 5.89 0.73
C THR A 41 10.16 6.40 0.33
N ILE A 42 9.28 6.58 1.31
CA ILE A 42 7.95 7.12 1.05
C ILE A 42 7.53 7.93 2.28
N ARG A 43 6.86 9.06 2.05
CA ARG A 43 6.41 9.93 3.13
C ARG A 43 5.19 9.34 3.81
N PHE A 44 5.05 9.62 5.10
CA PHE A 44 3.89 9.12 5.86
C PHE A 44 2.57 9.68 5.33
N ASP A 45 2.53 10.95 4.94
CA ASP A 45 1.31 11.53 4.38
C ASP A 45 0.94 10.90 3.03
N THR A 46 1.92 10.48 2.25
CA THR A 46 1.68 9.76 1.01
C THR A 46 1.05 8.40 1.28
N ILE A 47 1.57 7.67 2.26
CA ILE A 47 1.02 6.37 2.67
C ILE A 47 -0.44 6.55 3.12
N GLU A 48 -0.69 7.56 3.95
CA GLU A 48 -2.03 7.83 4.47
C GLU A 48 -3.02 8.13 3.34
N LYS A 49 -2.62 8.96 2.38
CA LYS A 49 -3.47 9.30 1.24
C LYS A 49 -3.81 8.06 0.42
N ILE A 50 -2.82 7.22 0.15
CA ILE A 50 -3.02 6.01 -0.64
C ILE A 50 -3.95 5.04 0.09
N CYS A 51 -3.71 4.80 1.37
CA CYS A 51 -4.55 3.90 2.17
C CYS A 51 -5.99 4.41 2.25
N THR A 52 -6.18 5.70 2.47
CA THR A 52 -7.50 6.30 2.54
C THR A 52 -8.23 6.20 1.21
N THR A 53 -7.52 6.48 0.11
CA THR A 53 -8.11 6.46 -1.23
C THR A 53 -8.49 5.05 -1.66
N LEU A 54 -7.64 4.06 -1.33
CA LEU A 54 -7.89 2.67 -1.68
C LEU A 54 -8.72 1.93 -0.64
N ASP A 55 -9.04 2.59 0.47
CA ASP A 55 -9.81 2.00 1.57
C ASP A 55 -9.16 0.68 2.03
N CYS A 56 -7.88 0.73 2.30
CA CYS A 56 -7.12 -0.42 2.78
C CYS A 56 -6.31 -0.05 4.01
N SER A 57 -5.91 -1.04 4.79
CA SER A 57 -5.06 -0.82 5.95
C SER A 57 -3.59 -0.72 5.53
N ILE A 58 -2.76 -0.19 6.42
CA ILE A 58 -1.31 -0.16 6.20
C ILE A 58 -0.77 -1.57 6.02
N CYS A 59 -1.31 -2.54 6.77
CA CYS A 59 -0.87 -3.92 6.67
C CYS A 59 -1.19 -4.53 5.30
N ASP A 60 -2.30 -4.14 4.69
CA ASP A 60 -2.67 -4.58 3.34
C ASP A 60 -1.75 -4.00 2.28
N LEU A 61 -1.25 -2.78 2.52
CA LEU A 61 -0.45 -2.05 1.55
C LEU A 61 0.96 -2.64 1.40
N PHE A 62 1.52 -3.19 2.45
CA PHE A 62 2.89 -3.69 2.47
C PHE A 62 2.95 -5.19 2.24
N THR A 63 4.04 -5.63 1.64
CA THR A 63 4.37 -7.05 1.48
C THR A 63 5.87 -7.22 1.56
N SER A 64 6.32 -8.46 1.71
CA SER A 64 7.73 -8.78 1.76
C SER A 64 7.96 -10.20 1.25
N ASP A 65 9.11 -10.44 0.63
CA ASP A 65 9.54 -11.78 0.27
C ASP A 65 10.23 -12.50 1.45
N ASN A 66 10.45 -11.78 2.56
CA ASN A 66 11.03 -12.35 3.77
C ASN A 66 9.92 -13.02 4.61
N PRO A 67 9.98 -14.34 4.86
CA PRO A 67 8.93 -15.04 5.59
C PRO A 67 8.67 -14.47 6.99
N LYS A 68 9.70 -14.00 7.66
CA LYS A 68 9.56 -13.41 9.00
C LYS A 68 8.76 -12.11 8.94
N MET A 69 9.04 -11.27 7.94
CA MET A 69 8.33 -10.00 7.77
C MET A 69 6.87 -10.25 7.38
N LYS A 70 6.61 -11.21 6.51
CA LYS A 70 5.25 -11.60 6.15
C LYS A 70 4.44 -12.02 7.37
N ARG A 71 5.07 -12.78 8.25
CA ARG A 71 4.43 -13.25 9.49
C ARG A 71 4.08 -12.09 10.41
N LEU A 72 4.98 -11.11 10.53
CA LEU A 72 4.75 -9.93 11.34
C LEU A 72 3.60 -9.07 10.81
N LEU A 73 3.52 -8.91 9.49
CA LEU A 73 2.44 -8.15 8.86
C LEU A 73 1.09 -8.83 9.11
N ALA A 74 1.02 -10.16 8.97
CA ALA A 74 -0.20 -10.91 9.24
C ALA A 74 -0.60 -10.81 10.71
N TYR A 75 0.36 -10.88 11.62
CA TYR A 75 0.10 -10.75 13.04
C TYR A 75 -0.44 -9.36 13.38
N ALA A 76 0.14 -8.31 12.81
CA ALA A 76 -0.31 -6.94 13.03
C ALA A 76 -1.75 -6.76 12.55
N GLU A 77 -2.10 -7.32 11.40
CA GLU A 77 -3.46 -7.27 10.87
C GLU A 77 -4.46 -7.95 11.80
N ILE A 78 -4.12 -9.11 12.32
CA ILE A 78 -4.97 -9.82 13.27
C ILE A 78 -5.17 -9.00 14.55
N LYS A 79 -4.12 -8.39 15.06
CA LYS A 79 -4.18 -7.54 16.25
C LYS A 79 -5.07 -6.33 16.04
N ILE A 80 -4.97 -5.68 14.91
CA ILE A 80 -5.79 -4.52 14.58
C ILE A 80 -7.26 -4.93 14.52
N ASN A 81 -7.57 -6.04 13.85
CA ASN A 81 -8.94 -6.53 13.73
C ASN A 81 -9.54 -6.90 15.09
N LYS A 82 -8.74 -7.46 15.98
CA LYS A 82 -9.20 -7.78 17.32
C LYS A 82 -9.46 -6.54 18.17
N SER A 83 -8.66 -5.48 17.99
CA SER A 83 -8.88 -4.26 18.77
C SER A 83 -10.12 -3.50 18.33
N ASP A 84 -10.62 -3.74 17.14
CA ASP A 84 -11.84 -3.12 16.62
C ASP A 84 -13.11 -3.74 17.16
N THR A 85 -12.99 -4.84 17.85
CA THR A 85 -14.16 -5.50 18.48
C THR A 85 -14.34 -5.09 19.97
#